data_d73e1c00456065f48e74fe918b2516f3
#
_entry.id   d73e1c00456065f48e74fe918b2516f3
#
_cell.length_a   1.000
_cell.length_b   1.000
_cell.length_c   1.000
_cell.angle_alpha   90.00
_cell.angle_beta   90.00
_cell.angle_gamma   90.00
#
_symmetry.space_group_name_H-M   'P 1'
#
loop_
_entity.id
_entity.type
_entity.pdbx_description
1 polymer ?
#
loop_
_entity_poly.entity_id
_entity_poly.type
_entity_poly.pdbx_seq_one_letter_code
_entity_poly.pdbx_strand_id
1 'polypeptide(L)'
;GGEIRDEGATGRGGWAKAGITGFSVSDLRLPGAMQPWEASFCHPPRLATPLQIMLEGPIGAASFNNEFGRPNIGGYFRTLEVCDHDSDIHRRRGYHKPIMLAGGLGNIRASHIHKKEIPSGTKLLVLGGPAMLIGLGGGAASSVDSGESSELLDFASVQRGNPEMQRRCQEVINCCISLG
;
A
#
# COMPACT_ATOMS: atom_id res chain seq x y z
N GLY A 1 3.71 4.45 0.59
CA GLY A 1 3.20 5.78 0.24
C GLY A 1 2.07 6.23 1.14
N GLY A 2 1.08 5.38 1.41
CA GLY A 2 -0.07 5.72 2.26
C GLY A 2 0.30 5.96 3.71
N GLU A 3 1.14 5.14 4.26
CA GLU A 3 1.62 5.27 5.64
C GLU A 3 2.44 6.57 5.80
N ILE A 4 3.35 6.88 4.86
CA ILE A 4 4.12 8.14 4.87
C ILE A 4 3.21 9.36 4.80
N ARG A 5 2.18 9.31 3.94
CA ARG A 5 1.19 10.38 3.84
C ARG A 5 0.45 10.57 5.15
N ASP A 6 0.02 9.50 5.77
CA ASP A 6 -0.78 9.55 6.98
C ASP A 6 0.05 10.06 8.17
N GLU A 7 1.31 9.68 8.29
CA GLU A 7 2.22 10.25 9.27
C GLU A 7 2.48 11.75 9.01
N GLY A 8 2.70 12.15 7.75
CA GLY A 8 2.87 13.55 7.37
C GLY A 8 1.63 14.41 7.63
N ALA A 9 0.44 13.81 7.66
CA ALA A 9 -0.84 14.48 7.92
C ALA A 9 -1.18 14.62 9.41
N THR A 10 -0.36 14.13 10.33
CA THR A 10 -0.63 14.16 11.77
C THR A 10 -0.55 15.55 12.40
N GLY A 11 -0.33 16.58 11.63
CA GLY A 11 -0.24 17.96 12.09
C GLY A 11 1.14 18.56 11.81
N ARG A 12 1.85 19.02 12.84
CA ARG A 12 3.16 19.65 12.68
C ARG A 12 4.28 18.68 13.01
N GLY A 13 5.10 18.30 12.03
CA GLY A 13 6.39 17.67 12.27
C GLY A 13 6.35 16.19 12.65
N GLY A 14 5.36 15.44 12.19
CA GLY A 14 5.45 13.98 12.13
C GLY A 14 6.49 13.56 11.10
N TRP A 15 7.42 12.67 11.48
CA TRP A 15 8.51 12.20 10.63
C TRP A 15 8.46 10.70 10.49
N ALA A 16 8.12 10.22 9.30
CA ALA A 16 8.19 8.81 8.95
C ALA A 16 9.66 8.34 8.93
N LYS A 17 10.02 7.37 9.75
CA LYS A 17 11.40 6.93 9.95
C LYS A 17 11.73 5.59 9.31
N ALA A 18 10.82 4.65 9.33
CA ALA A 18 11.02 3.34 8.74
C ALA A 18 9.69 2.73 8.32
N GLY A 19 9.73 1.90 7.28
CA GLY A 19 8.59 1.16 6.78
C GLY A 19 8.72 -0.34 6.95
N ILE A 20 7.59 -1.02 6.95
CA ILE A 20 7.47 -2.47 6.84
C ILE A 20 6.42 -2.82 5.79
N THR A 21 6.61 -3.93 5.11
CA THR A 21 5.64 -4.48 4.17
C THR A 21 5.55 -5.99 4.29
N GLY A 22 4.34 -6.51 4.21
CA GLY A 22 4.08 -7.94 4.22
C GLY A 22 3.10 -8.33 3.12
N PHE A 23 3.25 -9.55 2.60
CA PHE A 23 2.43 -10.06 1.52
C PHE A 23 1.91 -11.45 1.89
N SER A 24 0.60 -11.64 1.71
CA SER A 24 -0.06 -12.95 1.78
C SER A 24 -0.71 -13.23 0.44
N VAL A 25 -0.35 -14.36 -0.17
CA VAL A 25 -0.86 -14.81 -1.46
C VAL A 25 -1.22 -16.29 -1.41
N SER A 26 -1.91 -16.79 -2.41
CA SER A 26 -2.10 -18.24 -2.59
C SER A 26 -0.79 -18.92 -3.01
N ASP A 27 -0.81 -20.22 -3.23
CA ASP A 27 0.39 -21.00 -3.57
C ASP A 27 1.10 -20.43 -4.81
N LEU A 28 2.43 -20.39 -4.76
CA LEU A 28 3.25 -19.72 -5.77
C LEU A 28 3.32 -20.46 -7.11
N ARG A 29 3.22 -21.77 -7.08
CA ARG A 29 3.34 -22.65 -8.27
C ARG A 29 4.59 -22.31 -9.08
N LEU A 30 5.74 -22.44 -8.42
CA LEU A 30 7.02 -22.09 -9.03
C LEU A 30 7.27 -22.94 -10.28
N PRO A 31 7.54 -22.33 -11.45
CA PRO A 31 7.85 -23.07 -12.66
C PRO A 31 9.05 -24.00 -12.46
N GLY A 32 8.84 -25.29 -12.76
CA GLY A 32 9.86 -26.34 -12.58
C GLY A 32 10.09 -26.79 -11.13
N ALA A 33 9.36 -26.24 -10.15
CA ALA A 33 9.50 -26.58 -8.74
C ALA A 33 8.17 -26.62 -8.00
N MET A 34 7.09 -27.05 -8.67
CA MET A 34 5.78 -27.22 -8.05
C MET A 34 5.87 -28.22 -6.88
N GLN A 35 5.23 -27.84 -5.79
CA GLN A 35 5.19 -28.66 -4.58
C GLN A 35 4.05 -29.70 -4.67
N PRO A 36 4.16 -30.83 -3.96
CA PRO A 36 3.15 -31.90 -4.03
C PRO A 36 1.74 -31.51 -3.62
N TRP A 37 1.61 -30.47 -2.78
CA TRP A 37 0.32 -29.95 -2.32
C TRP A 37 -0.27 -28.85 -3.23
N GLU A 38 0.52 -28.32 -4.16
CA GLU A 38 0.06 -27.33 -5.11
C GLU A 38 -0.72 -28.00 -6.24
N ALA A 39 -1.99 -27.69 -6.34
CA ALA A 39 -2.81 -28.20 -7.44
C ALA A 39 -2.91 -27.16 -8.56
N SER A 40 -3.22 -27.67 -9.75
CA SER A 40 -3.57 -26.80 -10.88
C SER A 40 -4.80 -25.95 -10.53
N PHE A 41 -4.71 -24.65 -10.78
CA PHE A 41 -5.78 -23.70 -10.54
C PHE A 41 -5.92 -22.79 -11.75
N CYS A 42 -7.15 -22.61 -12.21
CA CYS A 42 -7.45 -21.66 -13.27
C CYS A 42 -7.39 -20.23 -12.68
N HIS A 43 -6.28 -19.57 -12.89
CA HIS A 43 -6.06 -18.21 -12.42
C HIS A 43 -6.76 -17.21 -13.37
N PRO A 44 -7.62 -16.31 -12.86
CA PRO A 44 -8.25 -15.28 -13.69
C PRO A 44 -7.20 -14.41 -14.39
N PRO A 45 -7.26 -14.22 -15.71
CA PRO A 45 -6.22 -13.52 -16.47
C PRO A 45 -5.96 -12.07 -16.02
N ARG A 46 -6.98 -11.44 -15.44
CA ARG A 46 -6.89 -10.05 -14.94
C ARG A 46 -6.17 -9.89 -13.61
N LEU A 47 -5.92 -10.98 -12.89
CA LEU A 47 -5.21 -10.94 -11.61
C LEU A 47 -3.74 -11.27 -11.81
N ALA A 48 -2.86 -10.54 -11.14
CA ALA A 48 -1.45 -10.91 -11.08
C ALA A 48 -1.28 -12.27 -10.37
N THR A 49 -0.35 -13.07 -10.83
CA THR A 49 -0.08 -14.37 -10.20
C THR A 49 0.54 -14.18 -8.80
N PRO A 50 0.36 -15.13 -7.88
CA PRO A 50 1.01 -15.09 -6.56
C PRO A 50 2.52 -14.89 -6.64
N LEU A 51 3.18 -15.59 -7.56
CA LEU A 51 4.61 -15.44 -7.79
C LEU A 51 4.98 -14.02 -8.25
N GLN A 52 4.23 -13.47 -9.20
CA GLN A 52 4.47 -12.11 -9.69
C GLN A 52 4.32 -11.08 -8.56
N ILE A 53 3.29 -11.20 -7.71
CA ILE A 53 3.11 -10.31 -6.57
C ILE A 53 4.29 -10.38 -5.61
N MET A 54 4.80 -11.59 -5.34
CA MET A 54 5.96 -11.78 -4.44
C MET A 54 7.27 -11.24 -5.03
N LEU A 55 7.40 -11.21 -6.34
CA LEU A 55 8.57 -10.64 -7.02
C LEU A 55 8.50 -9.11 -7.12
N GLU A 56 7.36 -8.57 -7.51
CA GLU A 56 7.21 -7.15 -7.84
C GLU A 56 6.81 -6.29 -6.63
N GLY A 57 6.00 -6.82 -5.71
CA GLY A 57 5.52 -6.07 -4.57
C GLY A 57 6.62 -5.46 -3.70
N PRO A 58 7.67 -6.20 -3.33
CA PRO A 58 8.79 -5.65 -2.57
C PRO A 58 9.55 -4.55 -3.29
N ILE A 59 9.66 -4.64 -4.61
CA ILE A 59 10.34 -3.62 -5.44
C ILE A 59 9.60 -2.29 -5.32
N GLY A 60 8.26 -2.31 -5.43
CA GLY A 60 7.44 -1.11 -5.25
C GLY A 60 7.57 -0.51 -3.85
N ALA A 61 7.56 -1.33 -2.82
CA ALA A 61 7.75 -0.89 -1.44
C ALA A 61 9.14 -0.29 -1.20
N ALA A 62 10.20 -0.95 -1.72
CA ALA A 62 11.56 -0.49 -1.59
C ALA A 62 11.79 0.84 -2.33
N SER A 63 11.29 0.99 -3.55
CA SER A 63 11.47 2.21 -4.35
C SER A 63 10.81 3.41 -3.67
N PHE A 64 9.62 3.24 -3.08
CA PHE A 64 8.94 4.30 -2.37
C PHE A 64 9.71 4.73 -1.11
N ASN A 65 10.18 3.77 -0.31
CA ASN A 65 10.99 4.06 0.86
C ASN A 65 12.33 4.71 0.48
N ASN A 66 12.95 4.28 -0.62
CA ASN A 66 14.21 4.83 -1.11
C ASN A 66 14.06 6.31 -1.51
N GLU A 67 12.97 6.70 -2.17
CA GLU A 67 12.70 8.09 -2.51
C GLU A 67 12.65 8.99 -1.26
N PHE A 68 12.09 8.48 -0.16
CA PHE A 68 12.03 9.19 1.12
C PHE A 68 13.30 9.04 1.98
N GLY A 69 14.33 8.33 1.50
CA GLY A 69 15.57 8.12 2.22
C GLY A 69 15.38 7.38 3.56
N ARG A 70 14.39 6.49 3.63
CA ARG A 70 14.10 5.71 4.83
C ARG A 70 14.19 4.20 4.55
N PRO A 71 14.58 3.39 5.53
CA PRO A 71 14.63 1.95 5.34
C PRO A 71 13.24 1.31 5.30
N ASN A 72 13.12 0.25 4.51
CA ASN A 72 12.09 -0.77 4.68
C ASN A 72 12.71 -1.91 5.50
N ILE A 73 12.42 -1.94 6.81
CA ILE A 73 13.19 -2.72 7.78
C ILE A 73 12.75 -4.17 7.96
N GLY A 74 11.69 -4.54 7.29
CA GLY A 74 11.20 -5.91 7.41
C GLY A 74 9.83 -6.09 6.79
N GLY A 75 9.26 -7.24 7.11
CA GLY A 75 7.98 -7.65 6.62
C GLY A 75 7.85 -9.16 6.65
N TYR A 76 6.94 -9.69 5.87
CA TYR A 76 6.76 -11.12 5.74
C TYR A 76 6.29 -11.51 4.34
N PHE A 77 6.56 -12.75 3.99
CA PHE A 77 5.94 -13.44 2.87
C PHE A 77 5.17 -14.65 3.39
N ARG A 78 3.91 -14.77 3.01
CA ARG A 78 3.07 -15.92 3.36
C ARG A 78 2.33 -16.44 2.17
N THR A 79 2.26 -17.76 2.07
CA THR A 79 1.37 -18.44 1.14
C THR A 79 0.41 -19.31 1.94
N LEU A 80 -0.83 -19.36 1.51
CA LEU A 80 -1.81 -20.30 2.06
C LEU A 80 -2.84 -20.64 1.01
N GLU A 81 -2.98 -21.92 0.78
CA GLU A 81 -4.09 -22.49 0.03
C GLU A 81 -4.46 -23.85 0.65
N VAL A 82 -5.72 -24.04 0.98
CA VAL A 82 -6.22 -25.25 1.58
C VAL A 82 -7.41 -25.80 0.77
N CYS A 83 -7.48 -27.10 0.63
CA CYS A 83 -8.65 -27.78 0.11
C CYS A 83 -9.54 -28.22 1.27
N ASP A 84 -10.81 -27.88 1.17
CA ASP A 84 -11.85 -28.39 2.05
C ASP A 84 -12.29 -29.74 1.51
N HIS A 85 -11.86 -30.83 2.16
CA HIS A 85 -12.16 -32.20 1.76
C HIS A 85 -13.47 -32.72 2.36
N ASP A 86 -14.04 -31.98 3.32
CA ASP A 86 -15.23 -32.40 4.06
C ASP A 86 -16.56 -31.99 3.39
N SER A 87 -16.50 -31.29 2.26
CA SER A 87 -17.68 -30.89 1.50
C SER A 87 -17.80 -31.70 0.18
N ASP A 88 -19.01 -32.03 -0.23
CA ASP A 88 -19.30 -32.63 -1.55
C ASP A 88 -18.79 -31.77 -2.73
N ILE A 89 -18.45 -30.53 -2.46
CA ILE A 89 -17.84 -29.62 -3.40
C ILE A 89 -16.43 -29.33 -2.87
N HIS A 90 -15.40 -29.88 -3.50
CA HIS A 90 -14.01 -29.59 -3.19
C HIS A 90 -13.74 -28.06 -3.31
N ARG A 91 -13.96 -27.34 -2.23
CA ARG A 91 -13.73 -25.91 -2.17
C ARG A 91 -12.28 -25.63 -1.80
N ARG A 92 -11.62 -24.87 -2.65
CA ARG A 92 -10.28 -24.38 -2.39
C ARG A 92 -10.36 -22.98 -1.79
N ARG A 93 -9.70 -22.79 -0.66
CA ARG A 93 -9.61 -21.51 0.04
C ARG A 93 -8.16 -21.06 0.11
N GLY A 94 -7.90 -19.81 -0.14
CA GLY A 94 -6.56 -19.25 -0.09
C GLY A 94 -6.58 -17.73 -0.25
N TYR A 95 -5.41 -17.12 -0.22
CA TYR A 95 -5.28 -15.70 -0.49
C TYR A 95 -5.30 -15.42 -2.01
N HIS A 96 -6.34 -15.86 -2.70
CA HIS A 96 -6.53 -15.58 -4.14
C HIS A 96 -6.75 -14.09 -4.38
N LYS A 97 -7.42 -13.39 -3.46
CA LYS A 97 -7.34 -11.94 -3.31
C LYS A 97 -6.16 -11.67 -2.37
N PRO A 98 -5.04 -11.16 -2.87
CA PRO A 98 -3.85 -10.98 -2.06
C PRO A 98 -4.07 -9.96 -0.96
N ILE A 99 -3.37 -10.14 0.15
CA ILE A 99 -3.33 -9.16 1.23
C ILE A 99 -1.93 -8.55 1.25
N MET A 100 -1.87 -7.23 1.16
CA MET A 100 -0.67 -6.45 1.42
C MET A 100 -0.85 -5.72 2.75
N LEU A 101 0.09 -5.93 3.67
CA LEU A 101 0.20 -5.15 4.89
C LEU A 101 1.30 -4.11 4.67
N ALA A 102 0.97 -2.86 4.87
CA ALA A 102 1.95 -1.78 4.88
C ALA A 102 1.86 -1.06 6.24
N GLY A 103 3.00 -0.81 6.82
CA GLY A 103 3.09 -0.13 8.11
C GLY A 103 4.41 0.60 8.24
N GLY A 104 4.62 1.21 9.36
CA GLY A 104 5.86 1.90 9.64
C GLY A 104 5.87 2.48 11.04
N LEU A 105 6.94 3.19 11.31
CA LEU A 105 7.09 3.96 12.53
C LEU A 105 7.68 5.33 12.20
N GLY A 106 7.28 6.29 13.00
CA GLY A 106 7.79 7.64 12.94
C GLY A 106 7.91 8.24 14.32
N ASN A 107 8.26 9.50 14.37
CA ASN A 107 8.29 10.25 15.61
C ASN A 107 7.73 11.66 15.41
N ILE A 108 7.30 12.25 16.51
CA ILE A 108 6.85 13.64 16.58
C ILE A 108 7.40 14.28 17.86
N ARG A 109 7.76 15.55 17.81
CA ARG A 109 8.16 16.27 19.01
C ARG A 109 6.96 16.53 19.92
N ALA A 110 7.13 16.42 21.25
CA ALA A 110 6.06 16.67 22.20
C ALA A 110 5.36 18.03 22.00
N SER A 111 6.10 19.05 21.64
CA SER A 111 5.56 20.40 21.34
C SER A 111 4.70 20.46 20.07
N HIS A 112 4.71 19.42 19.24
CA HIS A 112 3.99 19.37 17.97
C HIS A 112 2.76 18.43 18.01
N ILE A 113 2.52 17.74 19.12
CA ILE A 113 1.40 16.79 19.26
C ILE A 113 0.04 17.50 19.10
N HIS A 114 -0.09 18.71 19.66
CA HIS A 114 -1.31 19.50 19.55
C HIS A 114 -1.26 20.45 18.36
N LYS A 115 -2.34 20.52 17.62
CA LYS A 115 -2.52 21.49 16.55
C LYS A 115 -2.61 22.89 17.13
N LYS A 116 -2.03 23.87 16.45
CA LYS A 116 -2.24 25.28 16.77
C LYS A 116 -3.65 25.71 16.30
N GLU A 117 -4.18 26.74 16.93
CA GLU A 117 -5.34 27.46 16.40
C GLU A 117 -5.03 28.07 15.02
N ILE A 118 -6.03 28.08 14.17
CA ILE A 118 -5.94 28.64 12.82
C ILE A 118 -6.68 29.97 12.83
N PRO A 119 -5.97 31.11 12.98
CA PRO A 119 -6.63 32.41 13.03
C PRO A 119 -7.19 32.82 11.67
N SER A 120 -8.13 33.78 11.69
CA SER A 120 -8.65 34.38 10.47
C SER A 120 -7.52 35.01 9.65
N GLY A 121 -7.54 34.85 8.34
CA GLY A 121 -6.50 35.31 7.43
C GLY A 121 -5.37 34.33 7.18
N THR A 122 -5.36 33.17 7.82
CA THR A 122 -4.40 32.08 7.52
C THR A 122 -4.50 31.67 6.05
N LYS A 123 -3.37 31.49 5.42
CA LYS A 123 -3.30 31.06 4.01
C LYS A 123 -3.53 29.55 3.90
N LEU A 124 -4.38 29.17 2.95
CA LEU A 124 -4.57 27.77 2.54
C LEU A 124 -3.70 27.49 1.32
N LEU A 125 -2.80 26.52 1.44
CA LEU A 125 -1.93 26.09 0.35
C LEU A 125 -2.36 24.73 -0.15
N VAL A 126 -2.42 24.55 -1.47
CA VAL A 126 -2.64 23.26 -2.13
C VAL A 126 -1.33 22.84 -2.77
N LEU A 127 -0.80 21.69 -2.33
CA LEU A 127 0.46 21.13 -2.85
C LEU A 127 0.14 19.85 -3.65
N GLY A 128 0.78 19.72 -4.81
CA GLY A 128 0.60 18.54 -5.65
C GLY A 128 0.97 18.81 -7.10
N GLY A 129 0.55 17.91 -7.96
CA GLY A 129 0.71 17.97 -9.40
C GLY A 129 -0.62 18.06 -10.14
N PRO A 130 -0.64 17.71 -11.43
CA PRO A 130 -1.85 17.64 -12.21
C PRO A 130 -2.90 16.73 -11.56
N ALA A 131 -4.16 17.14 -11.65
CA ALA A 131 -5.26 16.30 -11.20
C ALA A 131 -5.33 15.02 -12.04
N MET A 132 -5.50 13.88 -11.37
CA MET A 132 -5.60 12.56 -11.98
C MET A 132 -6.88 11.89 -11.50
N LEU A 133 -7.40 10.94 -12.29
CA LEU A 133 -8.58 10.16 -11.94
C LEU A 133 -8.26 9.10 -10.86
N ILE A 134 -7.63 9.52 -9.79
CA ILE A 134 -7.21 8.65 -8.70
C ILE A 134 -8.34 8.58 -7.66
N GLY A 135 -8.69 7.36 -7.26
CA GLY A 135 -9.68 7.15 -6.21
C GLY A 135 -11.13 7.30 -6.66
N LEU A 136 -11.43 7.38 -7.94
CA LEU A 136 -12.80 7.32 -8.45
C LEU A 136 -13.48 5.98 -8.14
N GLY A 137 -12.71 4.91 -8.03
CA GLY A 137 -13.17 3.62 -7.52
C GLY A 137 -13.45 3.62 -6.01
N GLY A 138 -13.19 4.75 -5.35
CA GLY A 138 -13.24 4.88 -3.90
C GLY A 138 -12.04 4.23 -3.20
N GLY A 139 -11.70 4.68 -2.00
CA GLY A 139 -10.71 3.99 -1.16
C GLY A 139 -11.14 2.57 -0.73
N ALA A 140 -12.33 2.14 -1.17
CA ALA A 140 -12.97 0.89 -0.81
C ALA A 140 -12.70 -0.26 -1.78
N ALA A 141 -11.98 -0.07 -2.89
CA ALA A 141 -11.72 -1.15 -3.86
C ALA A 141 -11.04 -2.37 -3.23
N SER A 142 -10.24 -2.17 -2.16
CA SER A 142 -9.66 -3.25 -1.37
C SER A 142 -10.67 -3.99 -0.48
N SER A 143 -11.84 -3.40 -0.22
CA SER A 143 -12.86 -3.91 0.70
C SER A 143 -14.08 -4.52 0.00
N VAL A 144 -14.16 -4.41 -1.31
CA VAL A 144 -15.23 -5.05 -2.11
C VAL A 144 -14.79 -6.42 -2.62
N ASP A 145 -15.73 -7.29 -2.91
CA ASP A 145 -15.45 -8.60 -3.46
C ASP A 145 -14.85 -8.51 -4.87
N SER A 146 -13.97 -9.46 -5.18
CA SER A 146 -13.30 -9.49 -6.49
C SER A 146 -14.33 -9.69 -7.60
N GLY A 147 -14.44 -8.70 -8.49
CA GLY A 147 -15.35 -8.74 -9.64
C GLY A 147 -16.61 -7.91 -9.49
N GLU A 148 -16.85 -7.26 -8.35
CA GLU A 148 -17.98 -6.35 -8.17
C GLU A 148 -17.77 -4.99 -8.82
N SER A 149 -16.52 -4.54 -9.00
CA SER A 149 -16.19 -3.29 -9.67
C SER A 149 -15.77 -3.50 -11.12
N SER A 150 -15.91 -2.47 -11.94
CA SER A 150 -15.39 -2.50 -13.30
C SER A 150 -13.87 -2.41 -13.31
N GLU A 151 -13.21 -3.06 -14.26
CA GLU A 151 -11.75 -3.05 -14.42
C GLU A 151 -11.19 -1.61 -14.51
N LEU A 152 -11.89 -0.70 -15.18
CA LEU A 152 -11.52 0.71 -15.28
C LEU A 152 -11.52 1.41 -13.92
N LEU A 153 -12.47 1.10 -13.04
CA LEU A 153 -12.53 1.65 -11.69
C LEU A 153 -11.47 1.03 -10.79
N ASP A 154 -11.12 -0.24 -11.00
CA ASP A 154 -10.02 -0.89 -10.28
C ASP A 154 -8.70 -0.19 -10.58
N PHE A 155 -8.40 0.12 -11.85
CA PHE A 155 -7.22 0.89 -12.23
C PHE A 155 -7.28 2.34 -11.72
N ALA A 156 -8.44 2.97 -11.71
CA ALA A 156 -8.63 4.32 -11.18
C ALA A 156 -8.51 4.38 -9.64
N SER A 157 -8.45 3.25 -8.95
CA SER A 157 -8.21 3.21 -7.51
C SER A 157 -6.73 3.29 -7.12
N VAL A 158 -5.81 3.17 -8.08
CA VAL A 158 -4.36 3.32 -7.84
C VAL A 158 -4.08 4.73 -7.32
N GLN A 159 -3.41 4.79 -6.19
CA GLN A 159 -3.03 6.04 -5.52
C GLN A 159 -1.51 6.08 -5.32
N ARG A 160 -0.99 7.30 -5.16
CA ARG A 160 0.41 7.50 -4.81
C ARG A 160 1.40 6.85 -5.80
N GLY A 161 1.08 6.93 -7.09
CA GLY A 161 1.93 6.43 -8.15
C GLY A 161 3.19 7.27 -8.40
N ASN A 162 3.32 8.45 -7.76
CA ASN A 162 4.47 9.34 -7.92
C ASN A 162 5.12 9.64 -6.57
N PRO A 163 6.10 8.84 -6.14
CA PRO A 163 6.80 9.03 -4.87
C PRO A 163 7.61 10.33 -4.83
N GLU A 164 8.19 10.77 -5.95
CA GLU A 164 8.93 12.03 -6.03
C GLU A 164 8.04 13.23 -5.73
N MET A 165 6.86 13.29 -6.33
CA MET A 165 5.90 14.36 -6.06
C MET A 165 5.51 14.41 -4.59
N GLN A 166 5.21 13.26 -4.00
CA GLN A 166 4.89 13.17 -2.58
C GLN A 166 6.07 13.62 -1.72
N ARG A 167 7.29 13.24 -2.07
CA ARG A 167 8.50 13.67 -1.38
C ARG A 167 8.67 15.20 -1.45
N ARG A 168 8.52 15.80 -2.61
CA ARG A 168 8.61 17.25 -2.79
C ARG A 168 7.56 17.99 -1.95
N CYS A 169 6.32 17.54 -1.92
CA CYS A 169 5.28 18.11 -1.06
C CYS A 169 5.67 18.02 0.42
N GLN A 170 6.20 16.89 0.85
CA GLN A 170 6.64 16.70 2.23
C GLN A 170 7.79 17.62 2.61
N GLU A 171 8.73 17.85 1.70
CA GLU A 171 9.83 18.81 1.95
C GLU A 171 9.32 20.25 2.14
N VAL A 172 8.34 20.69 1.36
CA VAL A 172 7.71 22.01 1.57
C VAL A 172 7.10 22.10 2.96
N ILE A 173 6.35 21.05 3.37
CA ILE A 173 5.75 20.98 4.70
C ILE A 173 6.83 21.03 5.78
N ASN A 174 7.89 20.25 5.64
CA ASN A 174 9.01 20.22 6.59
C ASN A 174 9.70 21.59 6.70
N CYS A 175 9.93 22.27 5.57
CA CYS A 175 10.48 23.62 5.57
C CYS A 175 9.56 24.61 6.30
N CYS A 176 8.26 24.58 6.04
CA CYS A 176 7.30 25.44 6.74
C CYS A 176 7.30 25.18 8.25
N ILE A 177 7.39 23.92 8.67
CA ILE A 177 7.46 23.55 10.09
C ILE A 177 8.74 24.07 10.75
N SER A 178 9.86 24.06 10.03
CA SER A 178 11.14 24.56 10.56
C SER A 178 11.20 26.07 10.73
N LEU A 179 10.36 26.79 10.01
CA LEU A 179 10.23 28.24 10.12
C LEU A 179 9.30 28.69 11.26
N GLY A 180 8.59 27.79 11.91
CA GLY A 180 7.66 28.07 13.02
C GLY A 180 6.23 28.11 12.62
#